data_b29c520a97335740fb12945b30f8a859
#
_entry.id   b29c520a97335740fb12945b30f8a859
#
_cell.length_a   1.000
_cell.length_b   1.000
_cell.length_c   1.000
_cell.angle_alpha   90.00
_cell.angle_beta   90.00
_cell.angle_gamma   90.00
#
_symmetry.space_group_name_H-M   'P 1'
#
loop_
_entity.id
_entity.type
_entity.pdbx_description
1 polymer ?
#
loop_
_entity_poly.entity_id
_entity_poly.type
_entity_poly.pdbx_seq_one_letter_code
_entity_poly.pdbx_strand_id
1 'polypeptide(L)' 'MNNAILTDEEKEIFKKLVRPEIVVNVSRYYLLDSERIVIRYKDKSFMDIPAIKFGINKCSGMKKDKNYTLKELGL' A
#
# COMPACT_ATOMS: atom_id res chain seq x y z
N MET A 1 21.05 0.15 7.64
CA MET A 1 20.65 -0.68 6.53
C MET A 1 19.15 -0.54 6.27
N ASN A 2 18.82 -0.29 5.04
CA ASN A 2 17.46 -0.02 4.70
C ASN A 2 16.72 -1.26 4.24
N ASN A 3 15.82 -1.74 5.07
CA ASN A 3 14.88 -2.76 4.64
C ASN A 3 13.58 -2.09 4.20
N ALA A 4 13.72 -1.12 3.31
CA ALA A 4 12.56 -0.40 2.83
C ALA A 4 11.66 -1.35 2.05
N ILE A 5 10.41 -1.41 2.46
CA ILE A 5 9.41 -2.25 1.80
C ILE A 5 9.01 -1.63 0.47
N LEU A 6 8.95 -0.31 0.42
CA LEU A 6 8.63 0.42 -0.80
C LEU A 6 9.88 1.10 -1.35
N THR A 7 9.99 1.14 -2.67
CA THR A 7 11.02 1.94 -3.33
C THR A 7 10.68 3.42 -3.15
N ASP A 8 11.66 4.29 -3.43
CA ASP A 8 11.43 5.74 -3.34
C ASP A 8 10.31 6.19 -4.29
N GLU A 9 10.26 5.62 -5.48
CA GLU A 9 9.21 5.92 -6.44
C GLU A 9 7.84 5.49 -5.92
N GLU A 10 7.76 4.30 -5.34
CA GLU A 10 6.52 3.80 -4.77
C GLU A 10 6.07 4.66 -3.61
N LYS A 11 7.00 5.10 -2.77
CA LYS A 11 6.68 5.99 -1.66
C LYS A 11 6.05 7.29 -2.13
N GLU A 12 6.60 7.88 -3.19
CA GLU A 12 6.05 9.11 -3.74
C GLU A 12 4.63 8.92 -4.26
N ILE A 13 4.38 7.79 -4.90
CA ILE A 13 3.04 7.46 -5.40
C ILE A 13 2.07 7.30 -4.23
N PHE A 14 2.46 6.53 -3.22
CA PHE A 14 1.60 6.29 -2.07
C PHE A 14 1.34 7.57 -1.27
N LYS A 15 2.33 8.44 -1.13
CA LYS A 15 2.17 9.71 -0.41
C LYS A 15 1.06 10.59 -0.97
N LYS A 16 0.83 10.51 -2.27
CA LYS A 16 -0.22 11.28 -2.91
C LYS A 16 -1.62 10.78 -2.59
N LEU A 17 -1.73 9.51 -2.24
CA LEU A 17 -3.01 8.84 -2.05
C LEU A 17 -3.32 8.56 -0.58
N VAL A 18 -2.29 8.42 0.22
CA VAL A 18 -2.42 8.03 1.62
C VAL A 18 -2.34 9.29 2.48
N ARG A 19 -3.27 9.40 3.42
CA ARG A 19 -3.28 10.50 4.39
C ARG A 19 -2.98 9.93 5.77
N PRO A 20 -1.79 10.23 6.33
CA PRO A 20 -1.38 9.64 7.61
C PRO A 20 -2.37 9.88 8.74
N GLU A 21 -3.15 10.96 8.67
CA GLU A 21 -4.10 11.34 9.71
C GLU A 21 -5.28 10.38 9.81
N ILE A 22 -5.63 9.72 8.71
CA ILE A 22 -6.82 8.89 8.67
C ILE A 22 -6.56 7.46 8.22
N VAL A 23 -5.42 7.19 7.64
CA VAL A 23 -5.08 5.83 7.16
C VAL A 23 -4.42 5.05 8.30
N VAL A 24 -4.90 3.85 8.55
CA VAL A 24 -4.37 2.98 9.59
C VAL A 24 -3.32 2.04 9.03
N ASN A 25 -3.65 1.37 7.93
CA ASN A 25 -2.70 0.45 7.31
C ASN A 25 -2.99 0.27 5.83
N VAL A 26 -2.04 -0.35 5.15
CA VAL A 26 -2.14 -0.67 3.73
C VAL A 26 -1.78 -2.14 3.56
N SER A 27 -2.54 -2.85 2.76
CA SER A 27 -2.23 -4.23 2.44
C SER A 27 -2.29 -4.45 0.94
N ARG A 28 -1.72 -5.55 0.51
CA ARG A 28 -1.71 -5.94 -0.90
C ARG A 28 -2.18 -7.38 -1.01
N TYR A 29 -3.05 -7.65 -1.96
CA TYR A 29 -3.53 -9.00 -2.17
C TYR A 29 -3.83 -9.23 -3.65
N TYR A 30 -4.02 -10.49 -3.98
CA TYR A 30 -4.44 -10.87 -5.33
C TYR A 30 -5.87 -11.38 -5.28
N LEU A 31 -6.67 -10.87 -6.19
CA LEU A 31 -8.02 -11.38 -6.41
C LEU A 31 -8.05 -11.91 -7.83
N LEU A 32 -8.27 -13.21 -7.97
CA LEU A 32 -8.09 -13.90 -9.24
C LEU A 32 -6.65 -13.62 -9.69
N ASP A 33 -6.42 -13.11 -10.84
CA ASP A 33 -5.06 -12.84 -11.31
C ASP A 33 -4.67 -11.37 -11.23
N SER A 34 -5.43 -10.61 -10.44
CA SER A 34 -5.21 -9.16 -10.32
C SER A 34 -4.64 -8.79 -8.95
N GLU A 35 -3.58 -8.03 -8.96
CA GLU A 35 -3.02 -7.48 -7.74
C GLU A 35 -3.79 -6.23 -7.34
N ARG A 36 -4.16 -6.15 -6.07
CA ARG A 36 -4.96 -5.04 -5.54
C ARG A 36 -4.32 -4.48 -4.28
N ILE A 37 -4.54 -3.19 -4.06
CA ILE A 37 -4.08 -2.49 -2.87
C ILE A 37 -5.30 -2.09 -2.06
N VAL A 38 -5.28 -2.39 -0.77
CA VAL A 38 -6.35 -2.02 0.16
C VAL A 38 -5.79 -1.01 1.14
N ILE A 39 -6.48 0.11 1.28
CA ILE A 39 -6.12 1.15 2.23
C ILE A 39 -7.21 1.19 3.29
N ARG A 40 -6.84 0.99 4.56
CA ARG A 40 -7.78 1.00 5.67
C ARG A 40 -7.72 2.30 6.43
N TYR A 41 -8.88 2.79 6.81
CA TYR A 41 -9.03 4.07 7.49
C TYR A 41 -9.42 3.88 8.95
N LYS A 42 -9.25 4.94 9.73
CA LYS A 42 -9.58 4.91 11.16
C LYS A 42 -11.05 4.64 11.46
N ASP A 43 -11.94 5.04 10.55
CA ASP A 43 -13.37 4.81 10.70
C ASP A 43 -13.79 3.39 10.29
N LYS A 44 -12.81 2.51 10.07
CA LYS A 44 -13.00 1.12 9.66
C LYS A 44 -13.44 0.93 8.22
N SER A 45 -13.61 2.00 7.47
CA SER A 45 -13.82 1.89 6.04
C SER A 45 -12.51 1.52 5.34
N PHE A 46 -12.59 1.16 4.08
CA PHE A 46 -11.41 0.82 3.30
C PHE A 46 -11.61 1.19 1.83
N MET A 47 -10.51 1.32 1.13
CA MET A 47 -10.49 1.52 -0.32
C MET A 47 -9.73 0.35 -0.93
N ASP A 48 -10.30 -0.28 -1.95
CA ASP A 48 -9.73 -1.43 -2.63
C ASP A 48 -9.62 -1.08 -4.11
N ILE A 49 -8.40 -0.90 -4.60
CA ILE A 49 -8.18 -0.50 -5.99
C ILE A 49 -7.09 -1.37 -6.63
N PRO A 50 -7.15 -1.55 -7.96
CA PRO A 50 -6.10 -2.27 -8.66
C PRO A 50 -4.75 -1.60 -8.47
N ALA A 51 -3.72 -2.39 -8.21
CA ALA A 51 -2.37 -1.86 -7.99
C ALA A 51 -1.85 -1.06 -9.17
N ILE A 52 -2.31 -1.38 -10.37
CA ILE A 52 -1.88 -0.67 -11.56
C ILE A 52 -2.29 0.82 -11.53
N LYS A 53 -3.34 1.15 -10.81
CA LYS A 53 -3.75 2.55 -10.65
C LYS A 53 -2.77 3.35 -9.78
N PHE A 54 -1.97 2.65 -9.00
CA PHE A 54 -0.87 3.28 -8.26
C PHE A 54 0.40 3.40 -9.11
N GLY A 55 0.39 2.89 -10.33
CA GLY A 55 1.59 2.84 -11.14
C GLY A 55 2.55 1.74 -10.73
N ILE A 56 2.08 0.78 -9.94
CA ILE A 56 2.89 -0.33 -9.45
C ILE A 56 2.65 -1.51 -10.37
N ASN A 57 3.55 -1.73 -11.32
CA ASN A 57 3.47 -2.88 -12.21
C ASN A 57 4.56 -3.90 -11.97
N LYS A 58 5.35 -3.73 -10.90
CA LYS A 58 6.33 -4.69 -10.45
C LYS A 58 6.09 -5.00 -8.99
N CYS A 59 6.60 -6.12 -8.51
CA CYS A 59 6.51 -6.47 -7.12
C CYS A 59 7.15 -5.39 -6.24
N SER A 60 6.37 -4.84 -5.34
CA SER A 60 6.90 -4.06 -4.24
C SER A 60 7.40 -5.03 -3.17
N GLY A 61 8.07 -4.52 -2.16
CA GLY A 61 8.48 -5.35 -1.03
C GLY A 61 7.33 -5.78 -0.14
N MET A 62 6.12 -5.32 -0.40
CA MET A 62 4.95 -5.72 0.38
C MET A 62 4.58 -7.16 0.07
N LYS A 63 4.39 -7.93 1.13
CA LYS A 63 3.94 -9.30 0.98
C LYS A 63 2.44 -9.33 0.73
N LYS A 64 2.03 -10.35 -0.01
CA LYS A 64 0.63 -10.62 -0.29
C LYS A 64 -0.12 -10.92 1.00
N ASP A 65 -1.32 -10.39 1.13
CA ASP A 65 -2.22 -10.65 2.25
C ASP A 65 -1.64 -10.24 3.61
N LYS A 66 -0.76 -9.27 3.62
CA LYS A 66 -0.19 -8.76 4.86
C LYS A 66 -0.51 -7.29 5.02
N ASN A 67 -0.91 -6.89 6.23
CA ASN A 67 -1.17 -5.50 6.57
C ASN A 67 0.12 -4.82 7.03
N TYR A 68 0.33 -3.61 6.55
CA TYR A 68 1.48 -2.79 6.94
C TYR A 68 1.00 -1.47 7.49
N THR A 69 1.59 -1.02 8.60
CA THR A 69 1.35 0.34 9.07
C THR A 69 2.08 1.32 8.16
N LEU A 70 1.68 2.57 8.21
CA LEU A 70 2.36 3.60 7.42
C LEU A 70 3.82 3.72 7.83
N LYS A 71 4.09 3.57 9.13
CA LYS A 71 5.45 3.62 9.64
C LYS A 71 6.32 2.53 9.02
N GLU A 72 5.78 1.32 8.93
CA GLU A 72 6.51 0.21 8.30
C GLU A 72 6.81 0.47 6.83
N LEU A 73 5.92 1.17 6.16
CA LEU A 73 6.10 1.51 4.74
C LEU A 73 6.95 2.76 4.52
N GLY A 74 7.30 3.46 5.59
CA GLY A 74 8.05 4.70 5.48
C GLY A 74 7.19 5.89 5.04
N LEU A 75 5.92 5.82 5.31
CA LEU A 75 4.95 6.86 4.96
C LEU A 75 4.50 7.68 6.21
#